data_1c3cc987d5f516144fba0ef3b7eecdce
#
_entry.id   1c3cc987d5f516144fba0ef3b7eecdce
#
_cell.length_a   1.000
_cell.length_b   1.000
_cell.length_c   1.000
_cell.angle_alpha   90.00
_cell.angle_beta   90.00
_cell.angle_gamma   90.00
#
_symmetry.space_group_name_H-M   'P 1'
#
loop_
_entity.id
_entity.type
_entity.pdbx_description
1 polymer ?
#
loop_
_entity_poly.entity_id
_entity_poly.type
_entity_poly.pdbx_seq_one_letter_code
_entity_poly.pdbx_strand_id
1 'polypeptide(L)'
;MIQIPKERMIIPMEKDMQQVLQKAEVLIEALPYIQRFNRKIIVVKYGGSAMSNEELQKNVIKDVTLLKLVGFKPIIVHGGGKEISRWVGKVGKEAQFVNGLRVTDEETMEIAEMVLNKVNKSLVTMVQELGVRAVGVSGKDGGLLRVDKKYADGQDIGFVGDIREVDAKVLYDLLENDFLPIVAPIGLDDNYQTYNINADDAACAIAKAVGADKLVFLTDIEGLYRDINDKNTFISRLTATEADNLIDSGIIGGGMLPKLNNCTSAIRNGVSRVHILDGRVPHCLLLEIFTKQGIGTAIIADDDNLATGARRDQFCEER
;
A
#
# COMPACT_ATOMS: atom_id res chain seq x y z
N MET A 1 23.34 -3.32 7.65
CA MET A 1 24.31 -2.25 7.35
C MET A 1 24.75 -2.43 5.90
N ILE A 2 24.38 -1.50 5.01
CA ILE A 2 24.82 -1.53 3.61
C ILE A 2 26.32 -1.22 3.63
N GLN A 3 27.15 -2.18 3.27
CA GLN A 3 28.61 -1.96 3.17
C GLN A 3 28.90 -1.01 2.01
N ILE A 4 29.37 0.18 2.32
CA ILE A 4 29.98 1.07 1.32
C ILE A 4 31.38 0.50 1.01
N PRO A 5 31.73 0.23 -0.25
CA PRO A 5 33.07 -0.24 -0.61
C PRO A 5 34.12 0.80 -0.15
N LYS A 6 35.14 0.35 0.58
CA LYS A 6 36.19 1.21 1.13
C LYS A 6 37.23 1.67 0.11
N GLU A 7 37.25 1.11 -1.08
CA GLU A 7 38.23 1.44 -2.11
C GLU A 7 37.57 2.18 -3.28
N ARG A 8 38.06 3.40 -3.57
CA ARG A 8 37.77 4.11 -4.79
C ARG A 8 38.45 3.35 -5.95
N MET A 9 37.71 2.51 -6.68
CA MET A 9 38.19 2.04 -7.96
C MET A 9 38.24 3.24 -8.94
N ILE A 10 39.43 3.51 -9.45
CA ILE A 10 39.59 4.44 -10.59
C ILE A 10 38.92 3.76 -11.79
N ILE A 11 37.92 4.44 -12.37
CA ILE A 11 37.13 3.91 -13.50
C ILE A 11 37.99 3.90 -14.74
N PRO A 12 38.41 2.73 -15.27
CA PRO A 12 39.14 2.66 -16.53
C PRO A 12 38.16 2.37 -17.67
N MET A 13 38.23 3.22 -18.72
CA MET A 13 37.62 3.08 -20.05
C MET A 13 36.16 3.57 -20.26
N GLU A 14 35.94 4.09 -21.48
CA GLU A 14 34.70 4.76 -21.93
C GLU A 14 33.38 4.00 -21.64
N LYS A 15 33.40 2.68 -21.72
CA LYS A 15 32.20 1.85 -21.47
C LYS A 15 31.75 1.87 -20.01
N ASP A 16 32.68 1.86 -19.06
CA ASP A 16 32.37 1.93 -17.63
C ASP A 16 31.89 3.34 -17.24
N MET A 17 32.43 4.36 -17.88
CA MET A 17 32.02 5.75 -17.67
C MET A 17 30.58 5.98 -18.11
N GLN A 18 30.14 5.44 -19.25
CA GLN A 18 28.75 5.54 -19.70
C GLN A 18 27.76 4.90 -18.71
N GLN A 19 28.10 3.72 -18.15
CA GLN A 19 27.25 3.09 -17.13
C GLN A 19 27.18 3.91 -15.84
N VAL A 20 28.27 4.55 -15.45
CA VAL A 20 28.29 5.44 -14.26
C VAL A 20 27.49 6.71 -14.50
N LEU A 21 27.58 7.31 -15.70
CA LEU A 21 26.77 8.47 -16.09
C LEU A 21 25.28 8.12 -16.10
N GLN A 22 24.88 6.99 -16.68
CA GLN A 22 23.49 6.54 -16.65
C GLN A 22 22.94 6.40 -15.21
N LYS A 23 23.74 5.91 -14.26
CA LYS A 23 23.30 5.86 -12.85
C LYS A 23 23.08 7.25 -12.25
N ALA A 24 23.93 8.22 -12.62
CA ALA A 24 23.76 9.60 -12.17
C ALA A 24 22.52 10.24 -12.81
N GLU A 25 22.27 10.01 -14.11
CA GLU A 25 21.10 10.50 -14.83
C GLU A 25 19.80 9.99 -14.21
N VAL A 26 19.71 8.70 -13.88
CA VAL A 26 18.54 8.12 -13.19
C VAL A 26 18.24 8.82 -11.86
N LEU A 27 19.27 9.16 -11.07
CA LEU A 27 19.10 9.92 -9.83
C LEU A 27 18.60 11.36 -10.07
N ILE A 28 19.11 11.99 -11.13
CA ILE A 28 18.68 13.36 -11.52
C ILE A 28 17.24 13.33 -12.06
N GLU A 29 16.85 12.32 -12.83
CA GLU A 29 15.46 12.14 -13.29
C GLU A 29 14.47 11.98 -12.12
N ALA A 30 14.88 11.39 -11.00
CA ALA A 30 14.06 11.26 -9.80
C ALA A 30 13.87 12.59 -9.03
N LEU A 31 14.76 13.58 -9.23
CA LEU A 31 14.79 14.83 -8.45
C LEU A 31 13.44 15.59 -8.43
N PRO A 32 12.74 15.81 -9.56
CA PRO A 32 11.44 16.51 -9.55
C PRO A 32 10.37 15.78 -8.71
N TYR A 33 10.40 14.45 -8.71
CA TYR A 33 9.48 13.63 -7.92
C TYR A 33 9.81 13.73 -6.42
N ILE A 34 11.11 13.69 -6.07
CA ILE A 34 11.57 13.87 -4.69
C ILE A 34 11.14 15.25 -4.16
N GLN A 35 11.34 16.31 -4.93
CA GLN A 35 10.93 17.67 -4.56
C GLN A 35 9.40 17.79 -4.40
N ARG A 36 8.63 17.21 -5.32
CA ARG A 36 7.17 17.28 -5.31
C ARG A 36 6.56 16.55 -4.12
N PHE A 37 7.13 15.40 -3.75
CA PHE A 37 6.57 14.51 -2.73
C PHE A 37 7.31 14.58 -1.39
N ASN A 38 8.28 15.47 -1.25
CA ASN A 38 8.96 15.69 0.04
C ASN A 38 7.95 16.04 1.14
N ARG A 39 8.04 15.34 2.26
CA ARG A 39 7.13 15.40 3.42
C ARG A 39 5.68 14.98 3.16
N LYS A 40 5.36 14.48 1.97
CA LYS A 40 4.03 13.97 1.64
C LYS A 40 3.82 12.58 2.24
N ILE A 41 2.62 12.35 2.76
CA ILE A 41 2.24 11.04 3.32
C ILE A 41 1.86 10.10 2.18
N ILE A 42 2.44 8.91 2.21
CA ILE A 42 2.07 7.81 1.32
C ILE A 42 1.69 6.59 2.17
N VAL A 43 0.49 6.06 1.96
CA VAL A 43 0.06 4.83 2.59
C VAL A 43 0.27 3.68 1.62
N VAL A 44 1.01 2.66 2.04
CA VAL A 44 1.29 1.46 1.24
C VAL A 44 0.59 0.28 1.88
N LYS A 45 -0.47 -0.22 1.23
CA LYS A 45 -1.07 -1.49 1.60
C LYS A 45 -0.21 -2.61 1.07
N TYR A 46 0.36 -3.39 1.95
CA TYR A 46 1.27 -4.49 1.67
C TYR A 46 0.62 -5.84 1.99
N GLY A 47 0.44 -6.68 0.97
CA GLY A 47 -0.25 -7.96 1.13
C GLY A 47 -0.05 -8.89 -0.08
N GLY A 48 -0.85 -9.95 -0.16
CA GLY A 48 -0.84 -10.88 -1.27
C GLY A 48 0.40 -11.77 -1.35
N SER A 49 0.79 -12.16 -2.57
CA SER A 49 1.95 -13.02 -2.81
C SER A 49 3.28 -12.33 -2.52
N ALA A 50 3.35 -11.00 -2.61
CA ALA A 50 4.53 -10.24 -2.25
C ALA A 50 4.99 -10.51 -0.80
N MET A 51 4.07 -10.83 0.12
CA MET A 51 4.40 -11.23 1.49
C MET A 51 4.88 -12.68 1.64
N SER A 52 4.59 -13.54 0.67
CA SER A 52 4.90 -14.97 0.76
C SER A 52 6.27 -15.32 0.17
N ASN A 53 6.87 -14.40 -0.58
CA ASN A 53 8.17 -14.56 -1.21
C ASN A 53 9.16 -13.63 -0.52
N GLU A 54 10.22 -14.20 0.05
CA GLU A 54 11.22 -13.47 0.84
C GLU A 54 11.96 -12.40 0.01
N GLU A 55 12.24 -12.67 -1.26
CA GLU A 55 12.93 -11.71 -2.14
C GLU A 55 12.04 -10.53 -2.49
N LEU A 56 10.75 -10.79 -2.85
CA LEU A 56 9.78 -9.73 -3.10
C LEU A 56 9.54 -8.89 -1.85
N GLN A 57 9.47 -9.54 -0.68
CA GLN A 57 9.34 -8.85 0.60
C GLN A 57 10.51 -7.90 0.82
N LYS A 58 11.75 -8.37 0.62
CA LYS A 58 12.95 -7.53 0.74
C LYS A 58 12.94 -6.35 -0.23
N ASN A 59 12.46 -6.54 -1.46
CA ASN A 59 12.38 -5.47 -2.45
C ASN A 59 11.37 -4.40 -2.04
N VAL A 60 10.15 -4.78 -1.64
CA VAL A 60 9.14 -3.82 -1.16
C VAL A 60 9.64 -3.02 0.05
N ILE A 61 10.28 -3.70 1.01
CA ILE A 61 10.82 -3.02 2.21
C ILE A 61 11.97 -2.07 1.84
N LYS A 62 12.84 -2.43 0.89
CA LYS A 62 13.87 -1.51 0.37
C LYS A 62 13.25 -0.29 -0.31
N ASP A 63 12.21 -0.49 -1.12
CA ASP A 63 11.51 0.59 -1.80
C ASP A 63 10.90 1.59 -0.80
N VAL A 64 10.14 1.09 0.19
CA VAL A 64 9.52 1.95 1.22
C VAL A 64 10.59 2.65 2.06
N THR A 65 11.69 1.94 2.38
CA THR A 65 12.82 2.52 3.11
C THR A 65 13.48 3.64 2.31
N LEU A 66 13.69 3.45 1.01
CA LEU A 66 14.22 4.50 0.13
C LEU A 66 13.29 5.70 0.06
N LEU A 67 11.96 5.49 -0.10
CA LEU A 67 10.97 6.58 -0.06
C LEU A 67 11.09 7.39 1.23
N LYS A 68 11.24 6.74 2.38
CA LYS A 68 11.45 7.41 3.67
C LYS A 68 12.72 8.24 3.67
N LEU A 69 13.84 7.68 3.19
CA LEU A 69 15.16 8.34 3.19
C LEU A 69 15.21 9.56 2.25
N VAL A 70 14.45 9.56 1.16
CA VAL A 70 14.35 10.70 0.23
C VAL A 70 13.29 11.73 0.65
N GLY A 71 12.69 11.58 1.83
CA GLY A 71 11.87 12.61 2.46
C GLY A 71 10.36 12.41 2.41
N PHE A 72 9.86 11.30 1.87
CA PHE A 72 8.45 10.92 2.04
C PHE A 72 8.14 10.54 3.49
N LYS A 73 6.85 10.54 3.84
CA LYS A 73 6.32 10.02 5.11
C LYS A 73 5.51 8.75 4.86
N PRO A 74 6.15 7.58 4.65
CA PRO A 74 5.43 6.34 4.38
C PRO A 74 4.80 5.75 5.63
N ILE A 75 3.60 5.17 5.47
CA ILE A 75 2.91 4.31 6.42
C ILE A 75 2.67 2.98 5.71
N ILE A 76 3.06 1.87 6.32
CA ILE A 76 2.73 0.53 5.81
C ILE A 76 1.49 0.03 6.55
N VAL A 77 0.48 -0.43 5.80
CA VAL A 77 -0.63 -1.23 6.34
C VAL A 77 -0.50 -2.63 5.76
N HIS A 78 -0.19 -3.61 6.60
CA HIS A 78 0.10 -4.95 6.10
C HIS A 78 -1.08 -5.91 6.24
N GLY A 79 -1.14 -6.90 5.36
CA GLY A 79 -2.02 -8.06 5.51
C GLY A 79 -1.35 -9.20 6.28
N GLY A 80 -1.96 -10.38 6.22
CA GLY A 80 -1.45 -11.59 6.87
C GLY A 80 -2.31 -12.83 6.58
N GLY A 81 -3.27 -12.72 5.65
CA GLY A 81 -4.29 -13.74 5.44
C GLY A 81 -3.74 -15.16 5.18
N LYS A 82 -2.68 -15.28 4.36
CA LYS A 82 -2.04 -16.60 4.09
C LYS A 82 -1.39 -17.18 5.34
N GLU A 83 -0.73 -16.34 6.14
CA GLU A 83 -0.09 -16.78 7.37
C GLU A 83 -1.12 -17.15 8.44
N ILE A 84 -2.22 -16.38 8.56
CA ILE A 84 -3.36 -16.75 9.43
C ILE A 84 -3.93 -18.11 9.00
N SER A 85 -4.22 -18.32 7.70
CA SER A 85 -4.72 -19.61 7.21
C SER A 85 -3.78 -20.77 7.52
N ARG A 86 -2.47 -20.55 7.39
CA ARG A 86 -1.45 -21.54 7.74
C ARG A 86 -1.50 -21.92 9.23
N TRP A 87 -1.69 -20.94 10.12
CA TRP A 87 -1.75 -21.20 11.56
C TRP A 87 -3.10 -21.81 11.98
N VAL A 88 -4.22 -21.37 11.39
CA VAL A 88 -5.55 -22.00 11.56
C VAL A 88 -5.48 -23.49 11.17
N GLY A 89 -4.83 -23.81 10.03
CA GLY A 89 -4.62 -25.20 9.62
C GLY A 89 -3.74 -26.01 10.59
N LYS A 90 -2.75 -25.38 11.26
CA LYS A 90 -1.91 -26.05 12.26
C LYS A 90 -2.66 -26.47 13.52
N VAL A 91 -3.73 -25.75 13.88
CA VAL A 91 -4.59 -26.13 15.01
C VAL A 91 -5.74 -27.05 14.60
N GLY A 92 -5.72 -27.55 13.34
CA GLY A 92 -6.70 -28.52 12.85
C GLY A 92 -8.01 -27.92 12.36
N LYS A 93 -8.07 -26.60 12.13
CA LYS A 93 -9.23 -25.89 11.56
C LYS A 93 -9.04 -25.59 10.08
N GLU A 94 -10.16 -25.45 9.37
CA GLU A 94 -10.18 -24.94 8.00
C GLU A 94 -10.57 -23.47 7.97
N ALA A 95 -9.79 -22.67 7.21
CA ALA A 95 -10.10 -21.26 7.03
C ALA A 95 -11.34 -21.12 6.14
N GLN A 96 -12.38 -20.48 6.64
CA GLN A 96 -13.62 -20.21 5.91
C GLN A 96 -13.70 -18.75 5.48
N PHE A 97 -14.35 -18.51 4.34
CA PHE A 97 -14.52 -17.17 3.79
C PHE A 97 -15.93 -16.97 3.26
N VAL A 98 -16.49 -15.78 3.48
CA VAL A 98 -17.73 -15.31 2.90
C VAL A 98 -17.43 -14.00 2.17
N ASN A 99 -17.69 -13.91 0.88
CA ASN A 99 -17.40 -12.75 0.03
C ASN A 99 -15.95 -12.21 0.17
N GLY A 100 -14.98 -13.11 0.32
CA GLY A 100 -13.57 -12.75 0.48
C GLY A 100 -13.19 -12.29 1.90
N LEU A 101 -14.15 -12.16 2.82
CA LEU A 101 -13.92 -11.89 4.24
C LEU A 101 -13.76 -13.21 5.00
N ARG A 102 -12.76 -13.27 5.88
CA ARG A 102 -12.51 -14.47 6.71
C ARG A 102 -13.57 -14.57 7.79
N VAL A 103 -14.26 -15.71 7.86
CA VAL A 103 -15.05 -16.04 9.04
C VAL A 103 -14.09 -16.19 10.22
N THR A 104 -14.31 -15.41 11.25
CA THR A 104 -13.37 -15.26 12.37
C THR A 104 -14.07 -15.53 13.68
N ASP A 105 -14.10 -16.80 14.11
CA ASP A 105 -14.54 -17.20 15.45
C ASP A 105 -13.50 -16.77 16.51
N GLU A 106 -13.80 -16.97 17.78
CA GLU A 106 -12.96 -16.52 18.90
C GLU A 106 -11.51 -17.05 18.80
N GLU A 107 -11.34 -18.34 18.57
CA GLU A 107 -10.02 -18.96 18.42
C GLU A 107 -9.28 -18.46 17.15
N THR A 108 -10.01 -18.28 16.06
CA THR A 108 -9.45 -17.69 14.84
C THR A 108 -9.03 -16.23 15.08
N MET A 109 -9.75 -15.47 15.93
CA MET A 109 -9.39 -14.10 16.29
C MET A 109 -8.08 -14.05 17.08
N GLU A 110 -7.91 -14.94 18.07
CA GLU A 110 -6.65 -15.06 18.81
C GLU A 110 -5.47 -15.38 17.87
N ILE A 111 -5.67 -16.36 16.97
CA ILE A 111 -4.66 -16.71 15.96
C ILE A 111 -4.36 -15.51 15.06
N ALA A 112 -5.38 -14.80 14.59
CA ALA A 112 -5.22 -13.65 13.73
C ALA A 112 -4.42 -12.55 14.44
N GLU A 113 -4.72 -12.24 15.69
CA GLU A 113 -4.00 -11.25 16.49
C GLU A 113 -2.54 -11.64 16.69
N MET A 114 -2.24 -12.87 17.09
CA MET A 114 -0.87 -13.36 17.26
C MET A 114 -0.08 -13.28 15.96
N VAL A 115 -0.68 -13.74 14.86
CA VAL A 115 -0.02 -13.82 13.55
C VAL A 115 0.23 -12.43 12.98
N LEU A 116 -0.76 -11.54 13.03
CA LEU A 116 -0.62 -10.17 12.52
C LEU A 116 0.43 -9.39 13.30
N ASN A 117 0.49 -9.52 14.63
CA ASN A 117 1.54 -8.90 15.42
C ASN A 117 2.93 -9.48 15.13
N LYS A 118 3.04 -10.79 14.90
CA LYS A 118 4.31 -11.41 14.47
C LYS A 118 4.78 -10.87 13.13
N VAL A 119 3.89 -10.81 12.14
CA VAL A 119 4.19 -10.25 10.82
C VAL A 119 4.61 -8.78 10.95
N ASN A 120 3.87 -8.00 11.74
CA ASN A 120 4.17 -6.60 12.04
C ASN A 120 5.61 -6.41 12.54
N LYS A 121 6.00 -7.16 13.57
CA LYS A 121 7.34 -7.03 14.16
C LYS A 121 8.44 -7.56 13.24
N SER A 122 8.16 -8.53 12.38
CA SER A 122 9.11 -8.98 11.35
C SER A 122 9.38 -7.86 10.33
N LEU A 123 8.36 -7.13 9.88
CA LEU A 123 8.53 -5.98 8.98
C LEU A 123 9.31 -4.84 9.65
N VAL A 124 9.04 -4.56 10.94
CA VAL A 124 9.82 -3.59 11.72
C VAL A 124 11.30 -3.94 11.70
N THR A 125 11.64 -5.21 11.97
CA THR A 125 13.04 -5.68 11.96
C THR A 125 13.70 -5.45 10.60
N MET A 126 13.02 -5.81 9.50
CA MET A 126 13.56 -5.64 8.15
C MET A 126 13.83 -4.17 7.79
N VAL A 127 12.95 -3.25 8.20
CA VAL A 127 13.18 -1.81 8.01
C VAL A 127 14.37 -1.32 8.82
N GLN A 128 14.49 -1.78 10.08
CA GLN A 128 15.61 -1.41 10.97
C GLN A 128 16.96 -1.94 10.48
N GLU A 129 17.00 -3.13 9.86
CA GLU A 129 18.20 -3.67 9.21
C GLU A 129 18.73 -2.74 8.10
N LEU A 130 17.85 -1.95 7.48
CA LEU A 130 18.22 -0.94 6.49
C LEU A 130 18.56 0.44 7.09
N GLY A 131 18.64 0.56 8.43
CA GLY A 131 19.05 1.77 9.12
C GLY A 131 17.95 2.82 9.34
N VAL A 132 16.67 2.48 9.09
CA VAL A 132 15.53 3.36 9.33
C VAL A 132 14.78 2.94 10.59
N ARG A 133 14.40 3.92 11.42
CA ARG A 133 13.61 3.67 12.62
C ARG A 133 12.17 3.37 12.25
N ALA A 134 11.65 2.22 12.65
CA ALA A 134 10.27 1.82 12.43
C ALA A 134 9.58 1.45 13.75
N VAL A 135 8.28 1.71 13.83
CA VAL A 135 7.42 1.30 14.94
C VAL A 135 6.23 0.53 14.38
N GLY A 136 6.05 -0.69 14.89
CA GLY A 136 4.90 -1.50 14.57
C GLY A 136 3.79 -1.28 15.60
N VAL A 137 2.61 -0.90 15.12
CA VAL A 137 1.38 -0.72 15.89
C VAL A 137 0.25 -1.56 15.30
N SER A 138 -0.78 -1.78 16.07
CA SER A 138 -2.08 -2.28 15.58
C SER A 138 -3.12 -1.18 15.68
N GLY A 139 -4.29 -1.36 15.13
CA GLY A 139 -5.39 -0.41 15.31
C GLY A 139 -5.88 -0.28 16.77
N LYS A 140 -5.43 -1.16 17.67
CA LYS A 140 -5.70 -1.07 19.13
C LYS A 140 -4.86 0.01 19.78
N ASP A 141 -3.63 0.25 19.27
CA ASP A 141 -2.66 1.15 19.88
C ASP A 141 -3.12 2.60 19.71
N GLY A 142 -3.21 3.33 20.83
CA GLY A 142 -3.70 4.70 20.86
C GLY A 142 -5.16 4.87 20.43
N GLY A 143 -5.93 3.77 20.32
CA GLY A 143 -7.31 3.82 19.83
C GLY A 143 -7.40 4.11 18.33
N LEU A 144 -6.36 3.77 17.56
CA LEU A 144 -6.21 4.13 16.14
C LEU A 144 -7.40 3.70 15.28
N LEU A 145 -7.93 2.46 15.47
CA LEU A 145 -9.07 1.93 14.69
C LEU A 145 -10.22 1.51 15.61
N ARG A 146 -11.31 2.27 15.56
CA ARG A 146 -12.59 1.91 16.17
C ARG A 146 -13.48 1.25 15.14
N VAL A 147 -14.11 0.14 15.54
CA VAL A 147 -14.89 -0.69 14.62
C VAL A 147 -16.27 -1.02 15.18
N ASP A 148 -17.20 -1.27 14.27
CA ASP A 148 -18.43 -1.99 14.53
C ASP A 148 -18.30 -3.42 14.00
N LYS A 149 -19.13 -4.36 14.49
CA LYS A 149 -19.15 -5.73 13.97
C LYS A 149 -19.64 -5.74 12.52
N LYS A 150 -18.86 -6.36 11.63
CA LYS A 150 -19.19 -6.51 10.21
C LYS A 150 -19.96 -7.80 9.96
N TYR A 151 -20.98 -7.70 9.12
CA TYR A 151 -21.74 -8.83 8.60
C TYR A 151 -21.49 -8.96 7.09
N ALA A 152 -21.54 -10.19 6.54
CA ALA A 152 -21.44 -10.45 5.12
C ALA A 152 -22.77 -11.00 4.60
N ASP A 153 -23.44 -10.27 3.72
CA ASP A 153 -24.80 -10.63 3.20
C ASP A 153 -25.83 -10.93 4.32
N GLY A 154 -25.75 -10.18 5.41
CA GLY A 154 -26.59 -10.40 6.60
C GLY A 154 -26.17 -11.59 7.48
N GLN A 155 -25.13 -12.33 7.09
CA GLN A 155 -24.58 -13.44 7.85
C GLN A 155 -23.58 -12.94 8.88
N ASP A 156 -23.66 -13.49 10.10
CA ASP A 156 -22.65 -13.29 11.14
C ASP A 156 -21.36 -14.04 10.76
N ILE A 157 -20.27 -13.30 10.57
CA ILE A 157 -18.94 -13.84 10.23
C ILE A 157 -17.96 -13.77 11.42
N GLY A 158 -18.47 -13.61 12.62
CA GLY A 158 -17.70 -13.56 13.86
C GLY A 158 -17.04 -12.23 14.15
N PHE A 159 -15.80 -12.26 14.60
CA PHE A 159 -15.02 -11.07 15.01
C PHE A 159 -14.35 -10.37 13.80
N VAL A 160 -15.17 -9.95 12.85
CA VAL A 160 -14.75 -9.13 11.71
C VAL A 160 -15.25 -7.72 11.92
N GLY A 161 -14.35 -6.73 11.83
CA GLY A 161 -14.65 -5.32 12.08
C GLY A 161 -14.85 -4.52 10.81
N ASP A 162 -15.84 -3.61 10.85
CA ASP A 162 -16.03 -2.52 9.91
C ASP A 162 -15.57 -1.22 10.57
N ILE A 163 -14.69 -0.46 9.92
CA ILE A 163 -14.06 0.71 10.54
C ILE A 163 -15.07 1.85 10.61
N ARG A 164 -15.40 2.27 11.82
CA ARG A 164 -16.27 3.42 12.08
C ARG A 164 -15.48 4.71 12.20
N GLU A 165 -14.31 4.66 12.87
CA GLU A 165 -13.52 5.84 13.18
C GLU A 165 -12.02 5.52 13.16
N VAL A 166 -11.20 6.49 12.75
CA VAL A 166 -9.74 6.42 12.81
C VAL A 166 -9.20 7.61 13.59
N ASP A 167 -8.62 7.37 14.76
CA ASP A 167 -7.81 8.38 15.46
C ASP A 167 -6.35 8.31 14.98
N ALA A 168 -6.02 9.15 14.01
CA ALA A 168 -4.71 9.16 13.39
C ALA A 168 -3.60 9.80 14.25
N LYS A 169 -3.89 10.23 15.49
CA LYS A 169 -2.93 10.95 16.34
C LYS A 169 -1.63 10.18 16.53
N VAL A 170 -1.71 8.88 16.84
CA VAL A 170 -0.52 8.04 17.01
C VAL A 170 0.34 7.98 15.76
N LEU A 171 -0.27 7.97 14.57
CA LEU A 171 0.46 7.96 13.30
C LEU A 171 1.18 9.29 13.04
N TYR A 172 0.52 10.42 13.31
CA TYR A 172 1.15 11.73 13.20
C TYR A 172 2.32 11.88 14.17
N ASP A 173 2.15 11.50 15.44
CA ASP A 173 3.21 11.55 16.46
C ASP A 173 4.43 10.72 16.02
N LEU A 174 4.22 9.53 15.44
CA LEU A 174 5.30 8.70 14.91
C LEU A 174 6.00 9.33 13.69
N LEU A 175 5.22 9.86 12.73
CA LEU A 175 5.75 10.50 11.53
C LEU A 175 6.54 11.78 11.84
N GLU A 176 6.10 12.56 12.82
CA GLU A 176 6.77 13.78 13.27
C GLU A 176 8.09 13.48 13.98
N ASN A 177 8.15 12.38 14.72
CA ASN A 177 9.37 11.90 15.38
C ASN A 177 10.25 11.03 14.47
N ASP A 178 10.05 11.12 13.17
CA ASP A 178 10.85 10.45 12.13
C ASP A 178 10.83 8.92 12.20
N PHE A 179 9.76 8.31 12.70
CA PHE A 179 9.53 6.87 12.59
C PHE A 179 8.80 6.52 11.30
N LEU A 180 8.93 5.26 10.87
CA LEU A 180 8.11 4.63 9.85
C LEU A 180 7.04 3.77 10.55
N PRO A 181 5.75 4.19 10.55
CA PRO A 181 4.69 3.38 11.13
C PRO A 181 4.37 2.15 10.29
N ILE A 182 4.19 1.00 10.94
CA ILE A 182 3.74 -0.25 10.31
C ILE A 182 2.51 -0.71 11.07
N VAL A 183 1.35 -0.76 10.40
CA VAL A 183 0.05 -0.97 11.03
C VAL A 183 -0.48 -2.37 10.73
N ALA A 184 -0.82 -3.12 11.79
CA ALA A 184 -1.58 -4.37 11.71
C ALA A 184 -3.09 -4.06 11.74
N PRO A 185 -3.91 -4.65 10.85
CA PRO A 185 -5.33 -4.33 10.70
C PRO A 185 -6.19 -5.07 11.76
N ILE A 186 -6.06 -4.64 13.00
CA ILE A 186 -6.81 -5.11 14.16
C ILE A 186 -7.43 -3.88 14.82
N GLY A 187 -8.71 -3.93 15.19
CA GLY A 187 -9.38 -2.80 15.84
C GLY A 187 -10.15 -3.22 17.09
N LEU A 188 -10.73 -2.24 17.78
CA LEU A 188 -11.55 -2.40 18.97
C LEU A 188 -12.93 -1.79 18.75
N ASP A 189 -13.97 -2.46 19.26
CA ASP A 189 -15.28 -1.82 19.44
C ASP A 189 -15.33 -0.99 20.74
N ASP A 190 -16.51 -0.44 21.05
CA ASP A 190 -16.73 0.38 22.25
C ASP A 190 -16.63 -0.44 23.57
N ASN A 191 -16.73 -1.75 23.49
CA ASN A 191 -16.56 -2.67 24.62
C ASN A 191 -15.12 -3.20 24.74
N TYR A 192 -14.20 -2.67 23.92
CA TYR A 192 -12.80 -3.11 23.81
C TYR A 192 -12.65 -4.56 23.32
N GLN A 193 -13.67 -5.11 22.65
CA GLN A 193 -13.56 -6.38 21.96
C GLN A 193 -12.69 -6.22 20.72
N THR A 194 -11.79 -7.18 20.50
CA THR A 194 -10.85 -7.20 19.37
C THR A 194 -11.52 -7.76 18.11
N TYR A 195 -11.27 -7.09 16.97
CA TYR A 195 -11.77 -7.49 15.66
C TYR A 195 -10.66 -7.54 14.63
N ASN A 196 -10.72 -8.55 13.76
CA ASN A 196 -9.91 -8.66 12.55
C ASN A 196 -10.51 -7.75 11.46
N ILE A 197 -9.68 -6.94 10.83
CA ILE A 197 -10.10 -5.97 9.81
C ILE A 197 -9.50 -6.39 8.46
N ASN A 198 -10.25 -6.16 7.38
CA ASN A 198 -9.68 -6.29 6.04
C ASN A 198 -8.57 -5.24 5.84
N ALA A 199 -7.40 -5.67 5.39
CA ALA A 199 -6.23 -4.78 5.27
C ALA A 199 -6.41 -3.71 4.17
N ASP A 200 -7.22 -3.95 3.13
CA ASP A 200 -7.54 -2.95 2.11
C ASP A 200 -8.45 -1.87 2.72
N ASP A 201 -9.47 -2.27 3.51
CA ASP A 201 -10.36 -1.36 4.23
C ASP A 201 -9.56 -0.50 5.23
N ALA A 202 -8.66 -1.13 5.99
CA ALA A 202 -7.80 -0.43 6.95
C ALA A 202 -6.88 0.58 6.26
N ALA A 203 -6.26 0.22 5.15
CA ALA A 203 -5.39 1.12 4.39
C ALA A 203 -6.16 2.33 3.84
N CYS A 204 -7.38 2.11 3.32
CA CYS A 204 -8.25 3.18 2.85
C CYS A 204 -8.65 4.13 3.99
N ALA A 205 -9.12 3.60 5.11
CA ALA A 205 -9.55 4.40 6.25
C ALA A 205 -8.38 5.23 6.82
N ILE A 206 -7.21 4.61 6.98
CA ILE A 206 -6.00 5.31 7.42
C ILE A 206 -5.59 6.38 6.42
N ALA A 207 -5.55 6.07 5.11
CA ALA A 207 -5.17 7.04 4.09
C ALA A 207 -6.06 8.28 4.08
N LYS A 208 -7.37 8.10 4.25
CA LYS A 208 -8.34 9.20 4.41
C LYS A 208 -8.04 10.02 5.66
N ALA A 209 -7.88 9.36 6.81
CA ALA A 209 -7.70 10.04 8.10
C ALA A 209 -6.39 10.83 8.19
N VAL A 210 -5.31 10.34 7.56
CA VAL A 210 -4.02 11.06 7.53
C VAL A 210 -3.90 12.06 6.38
N GLY A 211 -4.91 12.21 5.54
CA GLY A 211 -4.84 13.06 4.35
C GLY A 211 -3.70 12.65 3.41
N ALA A 212 -3.59 11.37 3.09
CA ALA A 212 -2.50 10.86 2.29
C ALA A 212 -2.49 11.44 0.86
N ASP A 213 -1.33 11.85 0.35
CA ASP A 213 -1.16 12.22 -1.06
C ASP A 213 -1.34 10.99 -1.98
N LYS A 214 -0.88 9.83 -1.51
CA LYS A 214 -0.99 8.59 -2.27
C LYS A 214 -1.41 7.44 -1.37
N LEU A 215 -2.31 6.60 -1.90
CA LEU A 215 -2.58 5.26 -1.39
C LEU A 215 -2.13 4.26 -2.46
N VAL A 216 -1.30 3.30 -2.09
CA VAL A 216 -0.80 2.28 -3.01
C VAL A 216 -1.23 0.91 -2.52
N PHE A 217 -1.93 0.16 -3.38
CA PHE A 217 -2.23 -1.24 -3.18
C PHE A 217 -1.22 -2.11 -3.91
N LEU A 218 -0.41 -2.86 -3.18
CA LEU A 218 0.40 -3.93 -3.73
C LEU A 218 -0.45 -5.20 -3.78
N THR A 219 -0.68 -5.70 -4.99
CA THR A 219 -1.61 -6.81 -5.29
C THR A 219 -0.91 -7.89 -6.11
N ASP A 220 -1.67 -8.93 -6.48
CA ASP A 220 -1.21 -10.02 -7.36
C ASP A 220 -1.70 -9.83 -8.80
N ILE A 221 -2.09 -8.61 -9.19
CA ILE A 221 -2.54 -8.27 -10.54
C ILE A 221 -1.76 -7.07 -11.08
N GLU A 222 -1.58 -7.04 -12.40
CA GLU A 222 -0.84 -5.98 -13.10
C GLU A 222 -1.53 -4.61 -13.01
N GLY A 223 -2.86 -4.57 -12.89
CA GLY A 223 -3.71 -3.39 -12.86
C GLY A 223 -5.11 -3.71 -13.40
N LEU A 224 -5.79 -2.70 -13.92
CA LEU A 224 -7.14 -2.85 -14.49
C LEU A 224 -7.08 -3.01 -16.02
N TYR A 225 -8.00 -3.80 -16.53
CA TYR A 225 -8.21 -4.02 -17.97
C TYR A 225 -9.69 -3.82 -18.30
N ARG A 226 -10.01 -3.31 -19.49
CA ARG A 226 -11.39 -3.31 -19.99
C ARG A 226 -11.86 -4.72 -20.36
N ASP A 227 -10.93 -5.54 -20.87
CA ASP A 227 -11.11 -6.96 -21.09
C ASP A 227 -9.88 -7.68 -20.52
N ILE A 228 -10.06 -8.51 -19.49
CA ILE A 228 -8.98 -9.23 -18.80
C ILE A 228 -8.21 -10.18 -19.74
N ASN A 229 -8.82 -10.59 -20.86
CA ASN A 229 -8.21 -11.47 -21.83
C ASN A 229 -7.42 -10.71 -22.93
N ASP A 230 -7.56 -9.39 -23.01
CA ASP A 230 -6.84 -8.55 -23.97
C ASP A 230 -5.93 -7.55 -23.25
N LYS A 231 -4.63 -7.83 -23.27
CA LYS A 231 -3.62 -6.96 -22.64
C LYS A 231 -3.52 -5.56 -23.25
N ASN A 232 -4.00 -5.36 -24.46
CA ASN A 232 -4.03 -4.04 -25.10
C ASN A 232 -5.09 -3.12 -24.49
N THR A 233 -6.00 -3.67 -23.66
CA THR A 233 -7.05 -2.92 -22.97
C THR A 233 -6.65 -2.47 -21.57
N PHE A 234 -5.35 -2.51 -21.25
CA PHE A 234 -4.81 -2.05 -19.99
C PHE A 234 -5.14 -0.58 -19.72
N ILE A 235 -5.60 -0.30 -18.50
CA ILE A 235 -5.98 1.05 -18.06
C ILE A 235 -4.89 1.57 -17.14
N SER A 236 -4.03 2.41 -17.66
CA SER A 236 -2.95 3.03 -16.86
C SER A 236 -3.46 4.14 -15.92
N ARG A 237 -4.57 4.80 -16.29
CA ARG A 237 -5.17 5.89 -15.53
C ARG A 237 -6.66 5.99 -15.79
N LEU A 238 -7.43 6.30 -14.74
CA LEU A 238 -8.86 6.60 -14.82
C LEU A 238 -9.27 7.54 -13.67
N THR A 239 -10.36 8.27 -13.87
CA THR A 239 -10.97 9.07 -12.81
C THR A 239 -11.85 8.20 -11.90
N ALA A 240 -12.27 8.75 -10.74
CA ALA A 240 -13.21 8.06 -9.85
C ALA A 240 -14.55 7.78 -10.56
N THR A 241 -15.05 8.72 -11.36
CA THR A 241 -16.29 8.55 -12.14
C THR A 241 -16.13 7.51 -13.24
N GLU A 242 -15.00 7.47 -13.95
CA GLU A 242 -14.73 6.41 -14.94
C GLU A 242 -14.62 5.03 -14.29
N ALA A 243 -14.09 4.94 -13.07
CA ALA A 243 -14.03 3.69 -12.32
C ALA A 243 -15.44 3.18 -11.95
N ASP A 244 -16.34 4.07 -11.49
CA ASP A 244 -17.73 3.69 -11.21
C ASP A 244 -18.45 3.23 -12.47
N ASN A 245 -18.25 3.89 -13.61
CA ASN A 245 -18.84 3.48 -14.88
C ASN A 245 -18.39 2.06 -15.30
N LEU A 246 -17.14 1.69 -15.01
CA LEU A 246 -16.64 0.32 -15.25
C LEU A 246 -17.28 -0.69 -14.31
N ILE A 247 -17.58 -0.31 -13.07
CA ILE A 247 -18.31 -1.14 -12.11
C ILE A 247 -19.75 -1.34 -12.58
N ASP A 248 -20.46 -0.25 -12.87
CA ASP A 248 -21.88 -0.25 -13.26
C ASP A 248 -22.12 -1.00 -14.58
N SER A 249 -21.15 -0.97 -15.49
CA SER A 249 -21.21 -1.73 -16.74
C SER A 249 -20.92 -3.22 -16.58
N GLY A 250 -20.55 -3.68 -15.38
CA GLY A 250 -20.23 -5.08 -15.10
C GLY A 250 -18.89 -5.56 -15.68
N ILE A 251 -18.08 -4.66 -16.22
CA ILE A 251 -16.72 -4.98 -16.74
C ILE A 251 -15.82 -5.42 -15.59
N ILE A 252 -15.95 -4.76 -14.45
CA ILE A 252 -15.18 -5.10 -13.23
C ILE A 252 -16.08 -5.89 -12.29
N GLY A 253 -15.62 -7.09 -11.92
CA GLY A 253 -16.36 -7.99 -11.03
C GLY A 253 -15.45 -8.76 -10.08
N GLY A 254 -16.05 -9.72 -9.36
CA GLY A 254 -15.33 -10.60 -8.43
C GLY A 254 -14.56 -9.86 -7.34
N GLY A 255 -13.39 -10.36 -7.01
CA GLY A 255 -12.54 -9.79 -5.95
C GLY A 255 -11.97 -8.40 -6.23
N MET A 256 -12.08 -7.90 -7.48
CA MET A 256 -11.64 -6.54 -7.83
C MET A 256 -12.69 -5.48 -7.47
N LEU A 257 -13.97 -5.83 -7.48
CA LEU A 257 -15.07 -4.91 -7.19
C LEU A 257 -14.93 -4.22 -5.81
N PRO A 258 -14.75 -4.94 -4.67
CA PRO A 258 -14.54 -4.30 -3.37
C PRO A 258 -13.31 -3.40 -3.36
N LYS A 259 -12.23 -3.80 -4.03
CA LYS A 259 -10.98 -3.04 -4.10
C LYS A 259 -11.19 -1.72 -4.86
N LEU A 260 -11.86 -1.76 -6.02
CA LEU A 260 -12.11 -0.54 -6.79
C LEU A 260 -13.07 0.41 -6.07
N ASN A 261 -14.10 -0.11 -5.38
CA ASN A 261 -14.96 0.68 -4.49
C ASN A 261 -14.16 1.38 -3.39
N ASN A 262 -13.20 0.69 -2.78
CA ASN A 262 -12.29 1.27 -1.79
C ASN A 262 -11.43 2.39 -2.41
N CYS A 263 -10.93 2.20 -3.63
CA CYS A 263 -10.13 3.20 -4.34
C CYS A 263 -10.95 4.48 -4.63
N THR A 264 -12.13 4.35 -5.21
CA THR A 264 -13.00 5.50 -5.53
C THR A 264 -13.46 6.21 -4.26
N SER A 265 -13.81 5.45 -3.21
CA SER A 265 -14.12 6.02 -1.89
C SER A 265 -12.94 6.79 -1.30
N ALA A 266 -11.70 6.29 -1.41
CA ALA A 266 -10.52 7.00 -0.90
C ALA A 266 -10.31 8.34 -1.64
N ILE A 267 -10.43 8.35 -2.98
CA ILE A 267 -10.33 9.57 -3.80
C ILE A 267 -11.38 10.60 -3.39
N ARG A 268 -12.65 10.20 -3.28
CA ARG A 268 -13.76 11.10 -2.89
C ARG A 268 -13.62 11.67 -1.48
N ASN A 269 -12.85 11.00 -0.63
CA ASN A 269 -12.56 11.46 0.73
C ASN A 269 -11.19 12.14 0.86
N GLY A 270 -10.61 12.64 -0.24
CA GLY A 270 -9.47 13.55 -0.22
C GLY A 270 -8.10 12.93 -0.41
N VAL A 271 -7.99 11.62 -0.63
CA VAL A 271 -6.73 11.02 -1.10
C VAL A 271 -6.49 11.48 -2.54
N SER A 272 -5.33 12.08 -2.81
CA SER A 272 -5.11 12.70 -4.14
C SER A 272 -4.98 11.66 -5.25
N ARG A 273 -4.38 10.51 -5.00
CA ARG A 273 -4.20 9.42 -5.97
C ARG A 273 -4.18 8.06 -5.30
N VAL A 274 -4.82 7.09 -5.93
CA VAL A 274 -4.75 5.68 -5.54
C VAL A 274 -4.10 4.88 -6.66
N HIS A 275 -3.13 4.04 -6.32
CA HIS A 275 -2.40 3.21 -7.29
C HIS A 275 -2.65 1.73 -6.98
N ILE A 276 -2.91 0.94 -8.02
CA ILE A 276 -2.98 -0.53 -7.97
C ILE A 276 -1.78 -1.07 -8.72
N LEU A 277 -0.88 -1.75 -8.02
CA LEU A 277 0.40 -2.22 -8.55
C LEU A 277 0.55 -3.73 -8.34
N ASP A 278 1.21 -4.38 -9.30
CA ASP A 278 1.66 -5.75 -9.13
C ASP A 278 2.87 -5.82 -8.20
N GLY A 279 2.64 -6.25 -6.97
CA GLY A 279 3.70 -6.42 -5.98
C GLY A 279 4.70 -7.55 -6.28
N ARG A 280 4.50 -8.31 -7.36
CA ARG A 280 5.45 -9.33 -7.84
C ARG A 280 6.55 -8.73 -8.73
N VAL A 281 6.33 -7.50 -9.22
CA VAL A 281 7.35 -6.77 -10.00
C VAL A 281 8.38 -6.20 -9.02
N PRO A 282 9.68 -6.54 -9.16
CA PRO A 282 10.72 -5.98 -8.32
C PRO A 282 10.73 -4.44 -8.42
N HIS A 283 10.84 -3.78 -7.27
CA HIS A 283 10.89 -2.32 -7.18
C HIS A 283 9.68 -1.59 -7.76
N CYS A 284 8.50 -2.22 -7.73
CA CYS A 284 7.26 -1.69 -8.30
C CYS A 284 6.88 -0.30 -7.76
N LEU A 285 7.14 -0.02 -6.48
CA LEU A 285 6.89 1.29 -5.89
C LEU A 285 7.76 2.38 -6.50
N LEU A 286 9.04 2.10 -6.72
CA LEU A 286 9.97 3.08 -7.29
C LEU A 286 9.64 3.35 -8.76
N LEU A 287 9.32 2.30 -9.53
CA LEU A 287 8.92 2.41 -10.92
C LEU A 287 7.65 3.27 -11.07
N GLU A 288 6.66 3.09 -10.20
CA GLU A 288 5.43 3.88 -10.24
C GLU A 288 5.63 5.34 -9.80
N ILE A 289 6.46 5.58 -8.79
CA ILE A 289 6.59 6.91 -8.18
C ILE A 289 7.58 7.78 -8.91
N PHE A 290 8.68 7.22 -9.42
CA PHE A 290 9.81 7.97 -9.99
C PHE A 290 9.91 7.89 -11.51
N THR A 291 8.92 7.31 -12.21
CA THR A 291 8.90 7.30 -13.67
C THR A 291 7.65 7.99 -14.24
N LYS A 292 7.76 8.49 -15.47
CA LYS A 292 6.64 9.17 -16.17
C LYS A 292 5.53 8.20 -16.58
N GLN A 293 5.90 6.97 -16.88
CA GLN A 293 4.96 5.97 -17.45
C GLN A 293 4.18 5.22 -16.37
N GLY A 294 4.79 5.03 -15.18
CA GLY A 294 4.25 4.12 -14.18
C GLY A 294 4.18 2.66 -14.67
N ILE A 295 3.71 1.76 -13.84
CA ILE A 295 3.59 0.34 -14.18
C ILE A 295 2.23 -0.27 -13.86
N GLY A 296 1.36 0.48 -13.18
CA GLY A 296 0.06 0.03 -12.71
C GLY A 296 -1.09 0.89 -13.17
N THR A 297 -2.20 0.79 -12.46
CA THR A 297 -3.39 1.63 -12.67
C THR A 297 -3.45 2.71 -11.60
N ALA A 298 -3.53 3.97 -12.04
CA ALA A 298 -3.75 5.13 -11.16
C ALA A 298 -5.20 5.59 -11.23
N ILE A 299 -5.87 5.69 -10.05
CA ILE A 299 -7.18 6.31 -9.90
C ILE A 299 -6.98 7.71 -9.33
N ILE A 300 -7.63 8.70 -9.94
CA ILE A 300 -7.48 10.13 -9.63
C ILE A 300 -8.85 10.80 -9.42
N ALA A 301 -8.84 12.01 -8.86
CA ALA A 301 -10.03 12.84 -8.80
C ALA A 301 -10.45 13.31 -10.21
N ASP A 302 -11.75 13.55 -10.39
CA ASP A 302 -12.31 13.96 -11.68
C ASP A 302 -11.73 15.32 -12.13
N ASP A 303 -11.49 16.25 -11.21
CA ASP A 303 -10.93 17.57 -11.47
C ASP A 303 -9.41 17.54 -11.83
N ASP A 304 -8.70 16.49 -11.49
CA ASP A 304 -7.25 16.38 -11.78
C ASP A 304 -6.96 16.18 -13.28
N ASN A 305 -7.96 15.76 -14.07
CA ASN A 305 -7.89 15.73 -15.53
C ASN A 305 -7.83 17.12 -16.16
N LEU A 306 -8.48 18.11 -15.56
CA LEU A 306 -8.48 19.50 -16.03
C LEU A 306 -7.14 20.19 -15.75
N ALA A 307 -6.54 19.91 -14.58
CA ALA A 307 -5.27 20.50 -14.17
C ALA A 307 -4.04 19.98 -14.94
N THR A 308 -4.07 18.73 -15.43
CA THR A 308 -2.94 18.14 -16.18
C THR A 308 -2.96 18.46 -17.66
N GLY A 309 -4.12 18.78 -18.24
CA GLY A 309 -4.22 19.35 -19.61
C GLY A 309 -3.57 20.74 -19.69
N ALA A 310 -3.87 21.61 -18.73
CA ALA A 310 -3.36 22.99 -18.71
C ALA A 310 -1.87 23.11 -18.30
N ARG A 311 -1.31 22.13 -17.57
CA ARG A 311 0.12 22.16 -17.14
C ARG A 311 1.08 21.45 -18.09
N ARG A 312 0.60 20.66 -19.04
CA ARG A 312 1.46 20.04 -20.07
C ARG A 312 1.98 21.06 -21.08
N ASP A 313 1.24 22.13 -21.34
CA ASP A 313 1.62 23.15 -22.31
C ASP A 313 2.61 24.18 -21.74
N GLN A 314 2.66 24.40 -20.42
CA GLN A 314 3.56 25.39 -19.80
C GLN A 314 5.01 24.90 -19.59
N PHE A 315 5.31 23.61 -19.63
CA PHE A 315 6.68 23.09 -19.46
C PHE A 315 7.35 22.63 -20.75
N CYS A 316 6.64 22.65 -21.90
CA CYS A 316 7.20 22.32 -23.21
C CYS A 316 7.53 23.54 -24.07
N GLU A 317 7.17 24.77 -23.67
CA GLU A 317 7.47 26.00 -24.45
C GLU A 317 8.69 26.78 -23.97
N GLU A 318 9.34 26.36 -22.89
CA GLU A 318 10.60 27.01 -22.45
C GLU A 318 11.79 26.04 -22.50
N ARG A 319 12.10 25.53 -23.71
CA ARG A 319 13.46 25.10 -24.09
C ARG A 319 13.63 25.12 -25.61
#